data_cae22513403626aba1b6b9c409f87e31
#
_entry.id   cae22513403626aba1b6b9c409f87e31
#
_cell.length_a   1.000
_cell.length_b   1.000
_cell.length_c   1.000
_cell.angle_alpha   90.00
_cell.angle_beta   90.00
_cell.angle_gamma   90.00
#
_symmetry.space_group_name_H-M   'P 1'
#
loop_
_entity.id
_entity.type
_entity.pdbx_description
1 polymer ?
#
loop_
_entity_poly.entity_id
_entity_poly.type
_entity_poly.pdbx_seq_one_letter_code
_entity_poly.pdbx_strand_id
1 'polypeptide(L)'
;MQIVEIHAREILDSRGNPTIEVEVRTVSGAFGRAAVPSGASTGEHEALELRDGDKGRYLGKGVLNAVKNVNEVIAPAIIGMNVADQVGIDKAMIALDGTPTKSKLGANAILGVSLAVARAAADYFGMPLYRYIGGADACRLPVPMMNVLNGGAHADNNMEIQEFMIVPVGASCFAQALRWGSEIYHALGGLLRDAGHTTAVGDDCLLYTSDAADD
;
A
#
# COMPACT_ATOMS: atom_id res chain seq x y z
N MET A 1 -18.62 -19.33 -7.81
CA MET A 1 -17.47 -18.44 -7.53
C MET A 1 -17.39 -17.21 -8.47
N GLN A 2 -18.46 -16.93 -9.23
CA GLN A 2 -18.47 -15.82 -10.17
C GLN A 2 -18.54 -14.47 -9.44
N ILE A 3 -17.78 -13.51 -9.93
CA ILE A 3 -17.87 -12.11 -9.53
C ILE A 3 -19.19 -11.54 -10.08
N VAL A 4 -19.98 -10.91 -9.24
CA VAL A 4 -21.27 -10.30 -9.64
C VAL A 4 -21.28 -8.79 -9.47
N GLU A 5 -20.42 -8.25 -8.63
CA GLU A 5 -20.35 -6.82 -8.36
C GLU A 5 -18.91 -6.38 -8.08
N ILE A 6 -18.53 -5.26 -8.66
CA ILE A 6 -17.29 -4.54 -8.38
C ILE A 6 -17.66 -3.07 -8.25
N HIS A 7 -17.24 -2.46 -7.13
CA HIS A 7 -17.48 -1.04 -6.88
C HIS A 7 -16.25 -0.38 -6.32
N ALA A 8 -15.85 0.74 -6.90
CA ALA A 8 -14.75 1.56 -6.42
C ALA A 8 -15.24 2.92 -5.92
N ARG A 9 -14.54 3.45 -4.92
CA ARG A 9 -14.75 4.80 -4.39
C ARG A 9 -13.42 5.46 -4.07
N GLU A 10 -13.44 6.79 -4.00
CA GLU A 10 -12.34 7.57 -3.46
C GLU A 10 -12.44 7.61 -1.93
N ILE A 11 -11.32 7.39 -1.26
CA ILE A 11 -11.17 7.53 0.20
C ILE A 11 -9.92 8.36 0.49
N LEU A 12 -9.65 8.70 1.74
CA LEU A 12 -8.43 9.39 2.15
C LEU A 12 -7.46 8.41 2.83
N ASP A 13 -6.17 8.57 2.53
CA ASP A 13 -5.09 7.87 3.22
C ASP A 13 -4.77 8.53 4.58
N SER A 14 -3.80 7.98 5.33
CA SER A 14 -3.38 8.50 6.65
C SER A 14 -2.79 9.91 6.60
N ARG A 15 -2.37 10.37 5.43
CA ARG A 15 -1.83 11.73 5.19
C ARG A 15 -2.90 12.70 4.67
N GLY A 16 -4.16 12.24 4.55
CA GLY A 16 -5.27 13.04 3.99
C GLY A 16 -5.23 13.18 2.47
N ASN A 17 -4.43 12.40 1.75
CA ASN A 17 -4.44 12.37 0.29
C ASN A 17 -5.48 11.37 -0.22
N PRO A 18 -6.18 11.67 -1.33
CA PRO A 18 -7.08 10.72 -1.96
C PRO A 18 -6.38 9.44 -2.39
N THR A 19 -7.05 8.32 -2.17
CA THR A 19 -6.70 7.02 -2.75
C THR A 19 -7.96 6.25 -3.11
N ILE A 20 -7.81 5.10 -3.79
CA ILE A 20 -8.93 4.28 -4.25
C ILE A 20 -9.16 3.11 -3.30
N GLU A 21 -10.43 2.84 -2.99
CA GLU A 21 -10.89 1.61 -2.35
C GLU A 21 -11.81 0.86 -3.31
N VAL A 22 -11.63 -0.45 -3.41
CA VAL A 22 -12.43 -1.33 -4.27
C VAL A 22 -13.08 -2.42 -3.45
N GLU A 23 -14.35 -2.70 -3.76
CA GLU A 23 -15.11 -3.84 -3.23
C GLU A 23 -15.47 -4.81 -4.35
N VAL A 24 -15.40 -6.10 -4.03
CA VAL A 24 -15.77 -7.20 -4.93
C VAL A 24 -16.74 -8.13 -4.20
N ARG A 25 -17.84 -8.50 -4.86
CA ARG A 25 -18.82 -9.49 -4.37
C ARG A 25 -18.97 -10.64 -5.34
N THR A 26 -19.18 -11.81 -4.81
CA THR A 26 -19.45 -13.02 -5.60
C THR A 26 -20.91 -13.44 -5.49
N VAL A 27 -21.36 -14.29 -6.41
CA VAL A 27 -22.71 -14.88 -6.40
C VAL A 27 -23.02 -15.63 -5.12
N SER A 28 -22.02 -16.18 -4.43
CA SER A 28 -22.16 -16.86 -3.14
C SER A 28 -22.21 -15.93 -1.93
N GLY A 29 -22.09 -14.62 -2.13
CA GLY A 29 -22.05 -13.63 -1.07
C GLY A 29 -20.64 -13.36 -0.48
N ALA A 30 -19.61 -14.07 -0.94
CA ALA A 30 -18.23 -13.78 -0.52
C ALA A 30 -17.83 -12.36 -0.93
N PHE A 31 -17.09 -11.70 -0.04
CA PHE A 31 -16.79 -10.28 -0.11
C PHE A 31 -15.29 -10.00 0.07
N GLY A 32 -14.76 -9.11 -0.74
CA GLY A 32 -13.40 -8.59 -0.59
C GLY A 32 -13.37 -7.08 -0.76
N ARG A 33 -12.61 -6.41 0.10
CA ARG A 33 -12.40 -4.96 0.03
C ARG A 33 -10.92 -4.64 0.21
N ALA A 34 -10.41 -3.74 -0.62
CA ALA A 34 -9.03 -3.30 -0.55
C ALA A 34 -8.89 -1.81 -0.83
N ALA A 35 -8.13 -1.13 0.01
CA ALA A 35 -7.63 0.21 -0.25
C ALA A 35 -6.21 0.12 -0.82
N VAL A 36 -5.90 0.97 -1.79
CA VAL A 36 -4.60 0.96 -2.46
C VAL A 36 -3.63 1.86 -1.69
N PRO A 37 -2.48 1.34 -1.25
CA PRO A 37 -1.46 2.18 -0.64
C PRO A 37 -0.83 3.11 -1.69
N SER A 38 -0.49 4.34 -1.27
CA SER A 38 0.21 5.32 -2.09
C SER A 38 1.59 5.59 -1.49
N GLY A 39 2.65 5.50 -2.31
CA GLY A 39 4.01 5.81 -1.90
C GLY A 39 4.26 7.32 -1.74
N ALA A 40 5.26 7.67 -0.93
CA ALA A 40 5.74 9.06 -0.81
C ALA A 40 6.68 9.44 -1.96
N SER A 41 7.43 8.48 -2.48
CA SER A 41 8.34 8.61 -3.63
C SER A 41 8.01 7.60 -4.71
N THR A 42 8.37 7.89 -5.96
CA THR A 42 8.14 7.02 -7.11
C THR A 42 9.46 6.75 -7.84
N GLY A 43 9.66 5.52 -8.30
CA GLY A 43 10.78 5.13 -9.15
C GLY A 43 10.48 5.37 -10.64
N GLU A 44 11.52 5.54 -11.44
CA GLU A 44 11.40 5.76 -12.89
C GLU A 44 10.67 4.63 -13.63
N HIS A 45 10.78 3.41 -13.13
CA HIS A 45 10.21 2.20 -13.74
C HIS A 45 8.92 1.72 -13.07
N GLU A 46 8.38 2.46 -12.12
CA GLU A 46 7.13 2.11 -11.46
C GLU A 46 5.93 2.23 -12.41
N ALA A 47 4.92 1.41 -12.14
CA ALA A 47 3.62 1.57 -12.77
C ALA A 47 2.95 2.86 -12.30
N LEU A 48 2.24 3.54 -13.20
CA LEU A 48 1.69 4.86 -12.97
C LEU A 48 0.49 4.82 -12.02
N GLU A 49 0.57 5.50 -10.89
CA GLU A 49 -0.58 5.86 -10.08
C GLU A 49 -1.36 6.98 -10.80
N LEU A 50 -2.58 6.68 -11.25
CA LEU A 50 -3.38 7.64 -12.00
C LEU A 50 -4.00 8.67 -11.04
N ARG A 51 -3.60 9.93 -11.23
CA ARG A 51 -4.12 11.11 -10.53
C ARG A 51 -4.91 11.99 -11.50
N ASP A 52 -5.92 12.69 -10.99
CA ASP A 52 -6.82 13.50 -11.82
C ASP A 52 -6.15 14.75 -12.40
N GLY A 53 -5.15 15.31 -11.72
CA GLY A 53 -4.44 16.52 -12.14
C GLY A 53 -5.23 17.83 -11.98
N ASP A 54 -6.48 17.76 -11.53
CA ASP A 54 -7.33 18.93 -11.28
C ASP A 54 -6.84 19.70 -10.04
N LYS A 55 -6.21 20.82 -10.25
CA LYS A 55 -5.68 21.69 -9.18
C LYS A 55 -6.76 22.23 -8.24
N GLY A 56 -8.01 22.31 -8.69
CA GLY A 56 -9.16 22.77 -7.89
C GLY A 56 -9.63 21.73 -6.89
N ARG A 57 -9.16 20.47 -7.00
CA ARG A 57 -9.57 19.36 -6.15
C ARG A 57 -8.34 18.61 -5.63
N TYR A 58 -8.15 18.57 -4.30
CA TYR A 58 -7.01 17.93 -3.63
C TYR A 58 -5.66 18.30 -4.24
N LEU A 59 -5.50 19.55 -4.71
CA LEU A 59 -4.26 20.05 -5.34
C LEU A 59 -3.78 19.20 -6.55
N GLY A 60 -4.71 18.55 -7.24
CA GLY A 60 -4.42 17.66 -8.38
C GLY A 60 -4.28 16.17 -8.01
N LYS A 61 -4.34 15.81 -6.71
CA LYS A 61 -4.14 14.44 -6.23
C LYS A 61 -5.41 13.56 -6.22
N GLY A 62 -6.56 14.06 -6.71
CA GLY A 62 -7.78 13.28 -6.83
C GLY A 62 -7.61 11.98 -7.62
N VAL A 63 -8.48 10.99 -7.42
CA VAL A 63 -8.42 9.67 -8.08
C VAL A 63 -9.75 9.28 -8.74
N LEU A 64 -10.62 10.24 -9.06
CA LEU A 64 -11.91 9.96 -9.66
C LEU A 64 -11.80 9.30 -11.04
N ASN A 65 -10.76 9.61 -11.84
CA ASN A 65 -10.50 8.93 -13.10
C ASN A 65 -10.18 7.45 -12.88
N ALA A 66 -9.39 7.11 -11.89
CA ALA A 66 -9.12 5.71 -11.52
C ALA A 66 -10.39 4.99 -11.02
N VAL A 67 -11.20 5.66 -10.19
CA VAL A 67 -12.51 5.16 -9.73
C VAL A 67 -13.43 4.89 -10.92
N LYS A 68 -13.51 5.83 -11.86
CA LYS A 68 -14.30 5.67 -13.09
C LYS A 68 -13.80 4.49 -13.93
N ASN A 69 -12.48 4.35 -14.08
CA ASN A 69 -11.89 3.24 -14.83
C ASN A 69 -12.25 1.88 -14.20
N VAL A 70 -12.29 1.77 -12.88
CA VAL A 70 -12.77 0.54 -12.23
C VAL A 70 -14.23 0.30 -12.52
N ASN A 71 -15.09 1.28 -12.26
CA ASN A 71 -16.55 1.09 -12.31
C ASN A 71 -17.08 0.91 -13.73
N GLU A 72 -16.52 1.63 -14.72
CA GLU A 72 -17.06 1.68 -16.08
C GLU A 72 -16.28 0.83 -17.10
N VAL A 73 -15.00 0.48 -16.82
CA VAL A 73 -14.15 -0.23 -17.77
C VAL A 73 -13.73 -1.60 -17.25
N ILE A 74 -13.15 -1.68 -16.04
CA ILE A 74 -12.65 -2.94 -15.49
C ILE A 74 -13.82 -3.83 -15.05
N ALA A 75 -14.75 -3.30 -14.26
CA ALA A 75 -15.86 -4.08 -13.71
C ALA A 75 -16.66 -4.80 -14.80
N PRO A 76 -17.13 -4.15 -15.89
CA PRO A 76 -17.83 -4.85 -16.97
C PRO A 76 -17.02 -5.95 -17.65
N ALA A 77 -15.68 -5.81 -17.69
CA ALA A 77 -14.81 -6.77 -18.35
C ALA A 77 -14.57 -8.04 -17.55
N ILE A 78 -14.64 -7.98 -16.21
CA ILE A 78 -14.31 -9.12 -15.34
C ILE A 78 -15.50 -9.66 -14.52
N ILE A 79 -16.64 -8.98 -14.48
CA ILE A 79 -17.88 -9.53 -13.94
C ILE A 79 -18.22 -10.83 -14.69
N GLY A 80 -18.58 -11.89 -13.94
CA GLY A 80 -18.80 -13.24 -14.46
C GLY A 80 -17.56 -14.13 -14.42
N MET A 81 -16.35 -13.58 -14.27
CA MET A 81 -15.13 -14.38 -14.08
C MET A 81 -15.13 -15.09 -12.73
N ASN A 82 -14.37 -16.17 -12.66
CA ASN A 82 -14.20 -16.93 -11.42
C ASN A 82 -13.23 -16.17 -10.48
N VAL A 83 -13.72 -15.80 -9.28
CA VAL A 83 -12.93 -15.05 -8.27
C VAL A 83 -11.63 -15.76 -7.86
N ALA A 84 -11.56 -17.09 -7.99
CA ALA A 84 -10.36 -17.87 -7.68
C ALA A 84 -9.32 -17.89 -8.82
N ASP A 85 -9.67 -17.39 -10.01
CA ASP A 85 -8.72 -17.27 -11.13
C ASP A 85 -7.99 -15.91 -11.11
N GLN A 86 -7.19 -15.70 -10.06
CA GLN A 86 -6.43 -14.46 -9.89
C GLN A 86 -5.59 -14.11 -11.10
N VAL A 87 -4.88 -15.11 -11.64
CA VAL A 87 -3.97 -14.91 -12.78
C VAL A 87 -4.73 -14.51 -14.04
N GLY A 88 -5.87 -15.14 -14.29
CA GLY A 88 -6.75 -14.80 -15.43
C GLY A 88 -7.30 -13.39 -15.33
N ILE A 89 -7.76 -12.99 -14.13
CA ILE A 89 -8.29 -11.66 -13.85
C ILE A 89 -7.20 -10.59 -14.02
N ASP A 90 -6.03 -10.80 -13.42
CA ASP A 90 -4.91 -9.85 -13.51
C ASP A 90 -4.44 -9.68 -14.97
N LYS A 91 -4.32 -10.77 -15.72
CA LYS A 91 -3.99 -10.72 -17.15
C LYS A 91 -5.05 -10.00 -17.98
N ALA A 92 -6.33 -10.20 -17.68
CA ALA A 92 -7.41 -9.51 -18.35
C ALA A 92 -7.33 -7.98 -18.13
N MET A 93 -7.09 -7.53 -16.90
CA MET A 93 -6.92 -6.11 -16.59
C MET A 93 -5.67 -5.51 -17.24
N ILE A 94 -4.55 -6.22 -17.24
CA ILE A 94 -3.30 -5.78 -17.89
C ILE A 94 -3.50 -5.67 -19.42
N ALA A 95 -4.18 -6.63 -20.03
CA ALA A 95 -4.49 -6.58 -21.45
C ALA A 95 -5.45 -5.44 -21.81
N LEU A 96 -6.41 -5.13 -20.93
CA LEU A 96 -7.36 -4.04 -21.09
C LEU A 96 -6.67 -2.66 -21.01
N ASP A 97 -5.66 -2.52 -20.16
CA ASP A 97 -4.80 -1.33 -20.11
C ASP A 97 -3.93 -1.23 -21.36
N GLY A 98 -3.20 -2.29 -21.70
CA GLY A 98 -2.36 -2.41 -22.89
C GLY A 98 -1.10 -1.55 -22.89
N THR A 99 -0.76 -0.89 -21.76
CA THR A 99 0.46 -0.07 -21.65
C THR A 99 1.48 -0.71 -20.69
N PRO A 100 2.80 -0.52 -20.91
CA PRO A 100 3.82 -1.08 -20.04
C PRO A 100 3.69 -0.62 -18.57
N THR A 101 3.35 0.66 -18.38
CA THR A 101 3.30 1.33 -17.06
C THR A 101 1.89 1.43 -16.49
N LYS A 102 0.88 0.78 -17.09
CA LYS A 102 -0.53 0.85 -16.69
C LYS A 102 -1.08 2.29 -16.70
N SER A 103 -0.60 3.10 -17.65
CA SER A 103 -0.92 4.53 -17.70
C SER A 103 -2.33 4.84 -18.21
N LYS A 104 -3.01 3.88 -18.84
CA LYS A 104 -4.36 4.08 -19.37
C LYS A 104 -5.43 3.95 -18.29
N LEU A 105 -5.40 2.88 -17.52
CA LEU A 105 -6.38 2.61 -16.46
C LEU A 105 -5.90 3.08 -15.09
N GLY A 106 -4.60 3.10 -14.87
CA GLY A 106 -3.95 3.40 -13.61
C GLY A 106 -3.55 2.14 -12.84
N ALA A 107 -2.32 2.11 -12.35
CA ALA A 107 -1.85 1.03 -11.49
C ALA A 107 -2.70 0.90 -10.22
N ASN A 108 -3.13 2.02 -9.65
CA ASN A 108 -4.01 2.06 -8.48
C ASN A 108 -5.39 1.42 -8.76
N ALA A 109 -5.99 1.65 -9.92
CA ALA A 109 -7.24 1.02 -10.33
C ALA A 109 -7.08 -0.51 -10.45
N ILE A 110 -6.06 -0.97 -11.18
CA ILE A 110 -5.77 -2.39 -11.40
C ILE A 110 -5.44 -3.09 -10.07
N LEU A 111 -4.56 -2.51 -9.25
CA LEU A 111 -4.16 -3.09 -7.97
C LEU A 111 -5.33 -3.18 -6.99
N GLY A 112 -6.18 -2.14 -6.94
CA GLY A 112 -7.36 -2.14 -6.07
C GLY A 112 -8.29 -3.32 -6.36
N VAL A 113 -8.56 -3.58 -7.64
CA VAL A 113 -9.39 -4.72 -8.06
C VAL A 113 -8.68 -6.04 -7.76
N SER A 114 -7.40 -6.18 -8.12
CA SER A 114 -6.62 -7.40 -7.87
C SER A 114 -6.60 -7.80 -6.39
N LEU A 115 -6.34 -6.84 -5.50
CA LEU A 115 -6.34 -7.06 -4.05
C LEU A 115 -7.74 -7.41 -3.51
N ALA A 116 -8.80 -6.75 -3.99
CA ALA A 116 -10.17 -7.03 -3.57
C ALA A 116 -10.62 -8.41 -4.04
N VAL A 117 -10.26 -8.83 -5.26
CA VAL A 117 -10.48 -10.19 -5.79
C VAL A 117 -9.82 -11.25 -4.91
N ALA A 118 -8.54 -11.08 -4.56
CA ALA A 118 -7.82 -12.02 -3.70
C ALA A 118 -8.49 -12.16 -2.32
N ARG A 119 -8.98 -11.05 -1.75
CA ARG A 119 -9.70 -11.06 -0.47
C ARG A 119 -11.07 -11.73 -0.58
N ALA A 120 -11.82 -11.48 -1.66
CA ALA A 120 -13.09 -12.15 -1.90
C ALA A 120 -12.92 -13.67 -2.13
N ALA A 121 -11.84 -14.08 -2.80
CA ALA A 121 -11.51 -15.48 -2.95
C ALA A 121 -11.14 -16.14 -1.60
N ALA A 122 -10.32 -15.48 -0.79
CA ALA A 122 -9.99 -15.96 0.56
C ALA A 122 -11.24 -16.11 1.43
N ASP A 123 -12.15 -15.15 1.40
CA ASP A 123 -13.45 -15.19 2.10
C ASP A 123 -14.31 -16.35 1.58
N TYR A 124 -14.37 -16.54 0.26
CA TYR A 124 -15.08 -17.67 -0.35
C TYR A 124 -14.60 -19.03 0.18
N PHE A 125 -13.29 -19.20 0.33
CA PHE A 125 -12.70 -20.46 0.86
C PHE A 125 -12.68 -20.52 2.39
N GLY A 126 -13.19 -19.51 3.10
CA GLY A 126 -13.24 -19.47 4.56
C GLY A 126 -11.85 -19.44 5.20
N MET A 127 -10.86 -18.85 4.55
CA MET A 127 -9.49 -18.81 5.04
C MET A 127 -8.91 -17.38 5.08
N PRO A 128 -7.95 -17.09 5.97
CA PRO A 128 -7.30 -15.80 5.99
C PRO A 128 -6.45 -15.59 4.72
N LEU A 129 -6.33 -14.34 4.28
CA LEU A 129 -5.66 -13.96 3.04
C LEU A 129 -4.22 -14.50 2.95
N TYR A 130 -3.45 -14.46 4.04
CA TYR A 130 -2.07 -14.97 4.05
C TYR A 130 -1.99 -16.46 3.69
N ARG A 131 -2.98 -17.25 4.11
CA ARG A 131 -3.06 -18.69 3.80
C ARG A 131 -3.54 -18.93 2.38
N TYR A 132 -4.47 -18.10 1.91
CA TYR A 132 -4.93 -18.18 0.52
C TYR A 132 -3.79 -17.92 -0.47
N ILE A 133 -2.98 -16.89 -0.22
CA ILE A 133 -1.84 -16.53 -1.08
C ILE A 133 -0.65 -17.46 -0.87
N GLY A 134 -0.30 -17.77 0.38
CA GLY A 134 0.91 -18.50 0.72
C GLY A 134 0.77 -20.02 0.76
N GLY A 135 -0.46 -20.54 0.65
CA GLY A 135 -0.74 -21.99 0.69
C GLY A 135 -0.59 -22.62 2.07
N ALA A 136 -0.48 -23.96 2.08
CA ALA A 136 -0.48 -24.75 3.31
C ALA A 136 0.73 -24.47 4.23
N ASP A 137 1.86 -24.06 3.66
CA ASP A 137 3.11 -23.79 4.41
C ASP A 137 3.25 -22.33 4.90
N ALA A 138 2.25 -21.50 4.70
CA ALA A 138 2.22 -20.12 5.15
C ALA A 138 1.99 -20.04 6.67
N CYS A 139 3.03 -20.32 7.45
CA CYS A 139 2.99 -20.34 8.91
C CYS A 139 4.10 -19.54 9.59
N ARG A 140 4.98 -18.89 8.82
CA ARG A 140 6.11 -18.13 9.35
C ARG A 140 5.89 -16.63 9.19
N LEU A 141 6.00 -15.88 10.28
CA LEU A 141 6.08 -14.43 10.22
C LEU A 141 7.48 -14.01 9.74
N PRO A 142 7.59 -12.99 8.88
CA PRO A 142 8.89 -12.44 8.50
C PRO A 142 9.56 -11.76 9.70
N VAL A 143 10.88 -11.61 9.65
CA VAL A 143 11.59 -10.69 10.55
C VAL A 143 11.12 -9.27 10.21
N PRO A 144 10.60 -8.50 11.18
CA PRO A 144 10.11 -7.16 10.89
C PRO A 144 11.28 -6.23 10.53
N MET A 145 11.07 -5.39 9.54
CA MET A 145 11.95 -4.29 9.19
C MET A 145 11.25 -3.00 9.66
N MET A 146 11.90 -2.26 10.55
CA MET A 146 11.31 -1.07 11.16
C MET A 146 12.19 0.13 10.85
N ASN A 147 11.68 1.04 10.01
CA ASN A 147 12.33 2.30 9.75
C ASN A 147 12.26 3.19 11.00
N VAL A 148 13.36 3.82 11.40
CA VAL A 148 13.46 4.64 12.62
C VAL A 148 13.99 6.04 12.37
N LEU A 149 14.65 6.29 11.22
CA LEU A 149 15.13 7.60 10.80
C LEU A 149 14.85 7.79 9.32
N ASN A 150 14.31 8.95 8.96
CA ASN A 150 14.04 9.34 7.58
C ASN A 150 14.84 10.58 7.18
N GLY A 151 15.25 10.62 5.91
CA GLY A 151 15.85 11.77 5.26
C GLY A 151 15.52 11.79 3.77
N GLY A 152 16.21 12.57 2.98
CA GLY A 152 15.97 12.70 1.54
C GLY A 152 14.53 13.10 1.22
N ALA A 153 13.89 12.40 0.30
CA ALA A 153 12.51 12.67 -0.11
C ALA A 153 11.44 12.32 0.93
N HIS A 154 11.79 11.57 1.99
CA HIS A 154 10.86 11.08 3.02
C HIS A 154 10.75 12.01 4.23
N ALA A 155 11.61 13.02 4.36
CA ALA A 155 11.56 14.00 5.44
C ALA A 155 12.11 15.35 4.96
N ASP A 156 11.52 16.43 5.47
CA ASP A 156 12.00 17.80 5.23
C ASP A 156 13.16 18.11 6.19
N ASN A 157 14.32 17.55 5.86
CA ASN A 157 15.58 17.77 6.58
C ASN A 157 16.78 17.63 5.62
N ASN A 158 17.99 17.89 6.13
CA ASN A 158 19.22 17.86 5.34
C ASN A 158 19.88 16.48 5.29
N MET A 159 19.26 15.43 5.83
CA MET A 159 19.81 14.08 5.79
C MET A 159 19.70 13.51 4.38
N GLU A 160 20.83 13.16 3.76
CA GLU A 160 20.88 12.59 2.41
C GLU A 160 20.43 11.13 2.36
N ILE A 161 20.54 10.40 3.48
CA ILE A 161 20.12 8.98 3.56
C ILE A 161 18.63 8.92 3.82
N GLN A 162 17.92 8.23 2.92
CA GLN A 162 16.47 8.19 2.89
C GLN A 162 15.85 7.45 4.09
N GLU A 163 16.45 6.33 4.51
CA GLU A 163 15.92 5.47 5.57
C GLU A 163 17.02 4.76 6.35
N PHE A 164 16.80 4.59 7.66
CA PHE A 164 17.55 3.67 8.52
C PHE A 164 16.60 2.69 9.17
N MET A 165 16.83 1.40 8.96
CA MET A 165 15.95 0.34 9.45
C MET A 165 16.60 -0.50 10.53
N ILE A 166 15.80 -0.87 11.55
CA ILE A 166 16.12 -1.93 12.50
C ILE A 166 15.62 -3.25 11.95
N VAL A 167 16.46 -4.28 12.00
CA VAL A 167 16.12 -5.65 11.60
C VAL A 167 16.53 -6.62 12.72
N PRO A 168 15.64 -6.98 13.64
CA PRO A 168 15.98 -7.75 14.86
C PRO A 168 16.11 -9.25 14.56
N VAL A 169 17.09 -9.65 13.75
CA VAL A 169 17.30 -11.03 13.27
C VAL A 169 17.60 -12.05 14.39
N GLY A 170 18.07 -11.60 15.56
CA GLY A 170 18.37 -12.47 16.70
C GLY A 170 17.21 -12.70 17.66
N ALA A 171 16.02 -12.13 17.40
CA ALA A 171 14.87 -12.33 18.26
C ALA A 171 14.32 -13.76 18.15
N SER A 172 13.95 -14.35 19.29
CA SER A 172 13.44 -15.73 19.34
C SER A 172 11.99 -15.87 18.83
N CYS A 173 11.23 -14.77 18.79
CA CYS A 173 9.87 -14.70 18.28
C CYS A 173 9.51 -13.27 17.83
N PHE A 174 8.40 -13.14 17.08
CA PHE A 174 7.95 -11.85 16.56
C PHE A 174 7.65 -10.83 17.66
N ALA A 175 7.03 -11.26 18.78
CA ALA A 175 6.75 -10.37 19.91
C ALA A 175 8.03 -9.77 20.52
N GLN A 176 9.10 -10.56 20.61
CA GLN A 176 10.41 -10.08 21.08
C GLN A 176 11.04 -9.11 20.06
N ALA A 177 10.94 -9.43 18.77
CA ALA A 177 11.42 -8.56 17.70
C ALA A 177 10.75 -7.18 17.75
N LEU A 178 9.42 -7.16 17.87
CA LEU A 178 8.64 -5.93 17.99
C LEU A 178 9.00 -5.13 19.24
N ARG A 179 9.16 -5.81 20.39
CA ARG A 179 9.59 -5.17 21.64
C ARG A 179 10.95 -4.49 21.47
N TRP A 180 11.94 -5.20 20.93
CA TRP A 180 13.27 -4.63 20.70
C TRP A 180 13.23 -3.41 19.77
N GLY A 181 12.43 -3.47 18.69
CA GLY A 181 12.25 -2.33 17.80
C GLY A 181 11.69 -1.10 18.53
N SER A 182 10.67 -1.29 19.38
CA SER A 182 10.10 -0.22 20.19
C SER A 182 11.11 0.34 21.21
N GLU A 183 11.83 -0.53 21.92
CA GLU A 183 12.85 -0.12 22.89
C GLU A 183 13.97 0.69 22.23
N ILE A 184 14.47 0.23 21.07
CA ILE A 184 15.51 0.93 20.30
C ILE A 184 14.99 2.28 19.79
N TYR A 185 13.77 2.33 19.25
CA TYR A 185 13.16 3.56 18.78
C TYR A 185 13.09 4.63 19.88
N HIS A 186 12.62 4.26 21.07
CA HIS A 186 12.53 5.19 22.20
C HIS A 186 13.90 5.58 22.76
N ALA A 187 14.86 4.66 22.79
CA ALA A 187 16.23 4.96 23.20
C ALA A 187 16.89 5.94 22.23
N LEU A 188 16.74 5.70 20.93
CA LEU A 188 17.25 6.60 19.88
C LEU A 188 16.64 8.00 20.02
N GLY A 189 15.32 8.12 20.19
CA GLY A 189 14.67 9.40 20.44
C GLY A 189 15.18 10.13 21.69
N GLY A 190 15.58 9.39 22.74
CA GLY A 190 16.25 9.96 23.92
C GLY A 190 17.63 10.53 23.57
N LEU A 191 18.47 9.74 22.92
CA LEU A 191 19.82 10.14 22.53
C LEU A 191 19.82 11.38 21.60
N LEU A 192 18.89 11.43 20.65
CA LEU A 192 18.75 12.56 19.73
C LEU A 192 18.36 13.85 20.48
N ARG A 193 17.39 13.77 21.40
CA ARG A 193 17.01 14.94 22.22
C ARG A 193 18.17 15.43 23.10
N ASP A 194 18.90 14.50 23.72
CA ASP A 194 20.05 14.83 24.57
C ASP A 194 21.19 15.49 23.76
N ALA A 195 21.30 15.15 22.46
CA ALA A 195 22.22 15.75 21.53
C ALA A 195 21.71 17.09 20.92
N GLY A 196 20.50 17.53 21.28
CA GLY A 196 19.90 18.78 20.79
C GLY A 196 19.20 18.67 19.42
N HIS A 197 19.04 17.44 18.89
CA HIS A 197 18.32 17.23 17.63
C HIS A 197 16.80 17.18 17.83
N THR A 198 16.05 17.56 16.80
CA THR A 198 14.60 17.43 16.83
C THR A 198 14.21 15.96 16.71
N THR A 199 13.17 15.54 17.46
CA THR A 199 12.59 14.20 17.39
C THR A 199 11.14 14.29 16.93
N ALA A 200 10.83 15.25 16.04
CA ALA A 200 9.51 15.34 15.41
C ALA A 200 9.27 14.08 14.57
N VAL A 201 8.01 13.72 14.41
CA VAL A 201 7.62 12.55 13.62
C VAL A 201 7.37 13.02 12.19
N GLY A 202 7.99 12.35 11.21
CA GLY A 202 7.76 12.60 9.80
C GLY A 202 6.38 12.14 9.32
N ASP A 203 6.09 12.34 8.04
CA ASP A 203 4.81 11.93 7.42
C ASP A 203 4.50 10.42 7.58
N ASP A 204 5.53 9.61 7.77
CA ASP A 204 5.43 8.16 8.00
C ASP A 204 5.36 7.79 9.49
N CYS A 205 5.09 8.76 10.39
CA CYS A 205 5.08 8.58 11.84
C CYS A 205 6.42 8.09 12.44
N LEU A 206 7.55 8.40 11.81
CA LEU A 206 8.88 8.00 12.21
C LEU A 206 9.72 9.21 12.64
N LEU A 207 10.75 8.97 13.46
CA LEU A 207 11.65 10.03 13.87
C LEU A 207 12.41 10.58 12.66
N TYR A 208 12.49 11.91 12.55
CA TYR A 208 13.47 12.57 11.69
C TYR A 208 14.24 13.60 12.50
N THR A 209 15.50 13.80 12.14
CA THR A 209 16.31 14.86 12.71
C THR A 209 16.43 15.97 11.72
N SER A 210 16.23 17.23 12.15
CA SER A 210 16.78 18.35 11.39
C SER A 210 18.28 18.25 11.54
N ASP A 211 19.01 18.32 10.43
CA ASP A 211 20.45 18.33 10.49
C ASP A 211 20.95 19.61 11.21
N ALA A 212 21.92 19.40 12.08
CA ALA A 212 22.74 20.45 12.64
C ALA A 212 23.89 20.82 11.69
N ALA A 213 23.62 20.95 10.41
CA ALA A 213 24.59 21.43 9.42
C ALA A 213 24.58 22.95 9.28
N ASP A 214 24.36 23.66 10.37
CA ASP A 214 24.57 25.10 10.50
C ASP A 214 25.77 25.42 11.41
N ASP A 215 26.86 24.65 11.26
CA ASP A 215 28.17 25.04 11.81
C ASP A 215 29.23 25.15 10.69
#